data_fc372e15c4812cdea179ef8c5bc28886
#
_entry.id   fc372e15c4812cdea179ef8c5bc28886
#
_cell.length_a   1.000
_cell.length_b   1.000
_cell.length_c   1.000
_cell.angle_alpha   90.00
_cell.angle_beta   90.00
_cell.angle_gamma   90.00
#
_symmetry.space_group_name_H-M   'P 1'
#
loop_
_entity.id
_entity.type
_entity.pdbx_description
1 polymer ?
#
loop_
_entity_poly.entity_id
_entity_poly.type
_entity_poly.pdbx_seq_one_letter_code
_entity_poly.pdbx_strand_id
1 'polypeptide(L)'
;MNKYRTHTCGQLTIKEKDKDVSLSGWINKKRDHGNLLFLDLRDNYGITQCVIENSHANFKEFEKLPLETVIKINGKVLERSKETINKDLNTGEIEISIISFVELGKTKELPLPIFSDQEYSEEIRLKFRFLDLRRKKIHQNMILRSEVISFIRSEMKKFGFLEFQTPILTSSSPEGARDFLVPSRLNPGKFYALPQAPQQFKQLIMVSGFDKYFQIAPCFRDEDARADRSPGEFYQLDLEMSFVEQEDVFEVVEKLMINIFTKFSDKKLLYEKFPKITYHDSMLKYGTDKPDLRNPLIINDFTEIFKREDVSFDIFKKLVKNGSIVRGIITKNTKDKPRSFFDNIDKWAKEEGASGLAYFTIEKDPEIKGKGPVGKFFSSESIKELMKLSNAEIGDSVFLACGKISEVEKILSQAREKIGDELKLINHNVFAFCWIVDYPMFEEDDKSKKIIFSHNPFSMPQGDIKNLDLSNPLKIKAFQYDIVCNGIELSSGAIRNHIPELMYKLFSVAGYDKKTVDEKFSGMINALSYGAPPHGGIAPGIDRIIMLLAGEKNIREVTMFPMNQNAQDLMMNAPSEIEDEQLKELNLSLKKKK
;
A
#
# COMPACT_ATOMS: atom_id res chain seq x y z
N MET A 1 8.16 35.94 19.22
CA MET A 1 7.13 35.52 20.22
C MET A 1 5.77 35.94 19.71
N ASN A 2 4.79 35.06 19.80
CA ASN A 2 3.44 35.41 19.39
C ASN A 2 2.54 35.70 20.62
N LYS A 3 1.35 36.27 20.39
CA LYS A 3 0.38 36.64 21.42
C LYS A 3 -0.04 35.50 22.36
N TYR A 4 0.04 34.26 21.88
CA TYR A 4 -0.54 33.10 22.57
C TYR A 4 0.48 32.30 23.37
N ARG A 5 1.75 32.25 22.95
CA ARG A 5 2.76 31.43 23.63
C ARG A 5 4.18 31.97 23.45
N THR A 6 5.00 31.81 24.49
CA THR A 6 6.46 32.05 24.45
C THR A 6 7.22 30.80 24.03
N HIS A 7 6.73 29.61 24.43
CA HIS A 7 7.33 28.29 24.16
C HIS A 7 6.25 27.30 23.74
N THR A 8 6.64 26.23 23.10
CA THR A 8 5.75 25.06 22.85
C THR A 8 5.76 24.12 24.05
N CYS A 9 4.78 23.21 24.13
CA CYS A 9 4.68 22.24 25.22
C CYS A 9 5.77 21.14 25.17
N GLY A 10 6.65 21.14 24.22
CA GLY A 10 7.79 20.20 24.11
C GLY A 10 9.17 20.87 24.27
N GLN A 11 9.23 22.20 24.42
CA GLN A 11 10.51 22.94 24.37
C GLN A 11 11.15 23.20 25.75
N LEU A 12 10.36 23.24 26.80
CA LEU A 12 10.84 23.63 28.13
C LEU A 12 11.70 22.53 28.74
N THR A 13 12.83 22.98 29.32
CA THR A 13 13.78 22.11 30.03
C THR A 13 14.16 22.78 31.36
N ILE A 14 15.00 22.12 32.16
CA ILE A 14 15.53 22.69 33.40
C ILE A 14 16.27 24.03 33.21
N LYS A 15 16.72 24.35 31.98
CA LYS A 15 17.39 25.63 31.66
C LYS A 15 16.45 26.83 31.75
N GLU A 16 15.16 26.60 31.67
CA GLU A 16 14.13 27.63 31.78
C GLU A 16 13.57 27.76 33.21
N LYS A 17 14.15 27.07 34.19
CA LYS A 17 13.78 27.18 35.60
C LYS A 17 13.68 28.64 36.03
N ASP A 18 12.67 28.96 36.83
CA ASP A 18 12.35 30.27 37.38
C ASP A 18 11.92 31.35 36.38
N LYS A 19 11.82 31.03 35.08
CA LYS A 19 11.32 31.96 34.06
C LYS A 19 9.78 31.95 34.02
N ASP A 20 9.22 33.14 33.73
CA ASP A 20 7.82 33.30 33.40
C ASP A 20 7.59 32.93 31.94
N VAL A 21 6.62 32.04 31.70
CA VAL A 21 6.32 31.52 30.37
C VAL A 21 4.82 31.54 30.09
N SER A 22 4.47 31.60 28.80
CA SER A 22 3.12 31.38 28.32
C SER A 22 3.08 30.16 27.44
N LEU A 23 2.18 29.22 27.73
CA LEU A 23 1.90 28.03 26.91
C LEU A 23 0.45 28.06 26.44
N SER A 24 0.18 27.52 25.25
CA SER A 24 -1.18 27.31 24.76
C SER A 24 -1.31 25.91 24.17
N GLY A 25 -2.39 25.24 24.49
CA GLY A 25 -2.63 23.87 24.04
C GLY A 25 -3.98 23.35 24.51
N TRP A 26 -4.17 22.06 24.34
CA TRP A 26 -5.35 21.30 24.77
C TRP A 26 -5.12 20.67 26.15
N ILE A 27 -6.13 20.68 26.99
CA ILE A 27 -6.13 19.96 28.27
C ILE A 27 -6.11 18.45 27.97
N ASN A 28 -4.96 17.80 28.13
CA ASN A 28 -4.78 16.39 27.80
C ASN A 28 -5.23 15.46 28.93
N LYS A 29 -4.85 15.76 30.18
CA LYS A 29 -5.17 14.97 31.36
C LYS A 29 -5.26 15.87 32.60
N LYS A 30 -6.13 15.53 33.53
CA LYS A 30 -6.18 16.17 34.84
C LYS A 30 -6.05 15.14 35.96
N ARG A 31 -5.38 15.50 37.04
CA ARG A 31 -5.21 14.67 38.25
C ARG A 31 -5.40 15.57 39.48
N ASP A 32 -6.42 15.27 40.26
CA ASP A 32 -6.70 15.96 41.51
C ASP A 32 -6.03 15.24 42.67
N HIS A 33 -5.22 15.97 43.44
CA HIS A 33 -4.54 15.52 44.65
C HIS A 33 -4.97 16.38 45.87
N GLY A 34 -6.22 16.84 45.86
CA GLY A 34 -6.83 17.60 46.94
C GLY A 34 -6.41 19.06 47.00
N ASN A 35 -5.21 19.38 47.42
CA ASN A 35 -4.67 20.73 47.47
C ASN A 35 -4.03 21.19 46.16
N LEU A 36 -3.74 20.27 45.25
CA LEU A 36 -3.08 20.52 43.99
C LEU A 36 -3.84 19.84 42.84
N LEU A 37 -4.10 20.59 41.79
CA LEU A 37 -4.62 20.01 40.54
C LEU A 37 -3.53 20.05 39.50
N PHE A 38 -3.14 18.87 39.02
CA PHE A 38 -2.17 18.70 37.94
C PHE A 38 -2.91 18.61 36.60
N LEU A 39 -2.36 19.26 35.61
CA LEU A 39 -2.83 19.29 34.25
C LEU A 39 -1.69 18.98 33.30
N ASP A 40 -1.92 18.07 32.36
CA ASP A 40 -1.04 17.90 31.23
C ASP A 40 -1.57 18.74 30.07
N LEU A 41 -0.82 19.77 29.67
CA LEU A 41 -1.14 20.61 28.51
C LEU A 41 -0.40 20.09 27.30
N ARG A 42 -1.13 19.84 26.21
CA ARG A 42 -0.60 19.27 24.97
C ARG A 42 -0.71 20.24 23.81
N ASP A 43 0.35 20.32 23.00
CA ASP A 43 0.31 20.91 21.65
C ASP A 43 0.87 19.93 20.61
N ASN A 44 1.16 20.41 19.39
CA ASN A 44 1.78 19.59 18.33
C ASN A 44 3.18 19.07 18.69
N TYR A 45 3.89 19.72 19.59
CA TYR A 45 5.30 19.48 19.87
C TYR A 45 5.53 18.62 21.12
N GLY A 46 4.53 18.51 21.98
CA GLY A 46 4.69 17.73 23.21
C GLY A 46 3.65 18.01 24.27
N ILE A 47 4.00 17.59 25.48
CA ILE A 47 3.16 17.70 26.69
C ILE A 47 3.99 18.34 27.79
N THR A 48 3.44 19.34 28.47
CA THR A 48 4.03 19.93 29.69
C THR A 48 3.06 19.79 30.85
N GLN A 49 3.51 19.29 31.99
CA GLN A 49 2.74 19.29 33.21
C GLN A 49 2.63 20.72 33.78
N CYS A 50 1.41 21.09 34.15
CA CYS A 50 1.12 22.34 34.83
C CYS A 50 0.44 22.03 36.17
N VAL A 51 0.61 22.86 37.16
CA VAL A 51 0.03 22.71 38.51
C VAL A 51 -0.62 24.01 38.97
N ILE A 52 -1.78 23.87 39.60
CA ILE A 52 -2.51 24.95 40.26
C ILE A 52 -2.86 24.54 41.66
N GLU A 53 -2.64 25.42 42.64
CA GLU A 53 -2.98 25.22 44.05
C GLU A 53 -4.43 25.55 44.34
N ASN A 54 -5.03 24.87 45.31
CA ASN A 54 -6.40 25.12 45.77
C ASN A 54 -6.60 26.54 46.33
N SER A 55 -5.52 27.18 46.82
CA SER A 55 -5.52 28.58 47.27
C SER A 55 -5.69 29.60 46.11
N HIS A 56 -5.54 29.20 44.86
CA HIS A 56 -5.63 30.08 43.72
C HIS A 56 -7.07 30.49 43.44
N ALA A 57 -7.33 31.80 43.21
CA ALA A 57 -8.68 32.37 43.07
C ALA A 57 -9.51 31.65 41.99
N ASN A 58 -8.91 31.21 40.90
CA ASN A 58 -9.60 30.58 39.78
C ASN A 58 -9.53 29.03 39.83
N PHE A 59 -9.16 28.42 40.95
CA PHE A 59 -9.03 26.95 41.05
C PHE A 59 -10.32 26.22 40.65
N LYS A 60 -11.48 26.63 41.21
CA LYS A 60 -12.77 26.01 40.93
C LYS A 60 -13.24 26.16 39.48
N GLU A 61 -12.83 27.23 38.82
CA GLU A 61 -13.12 27.45 37.40
C GLU A 61 -12.26 26.48 36.56
N PHE A 62 -10.97 26.40 36.87
CA PHE A 62 -10.01 25.54 36.22
C PHE A 62 -10.35 24.05 36.40
N GLU A 63 -10.79 23.65 37.56
CA GLU A 63 -11.23 22.28 37.87
C GLU A 63 -12.39 21.82 36.97
N LYS A 64 -13.31 22.73 36.62
CA LYS A 64 -14.52 22.45 35.81
C LYS A 64 -14.23 22.37 34.31
N LEU A 65 -13.07 22.83 33.82
CA LEU A 65 -12.75 22.79 32.39
C LEU A 65 -12.74 21.33 31.88
N PRO A 66 -13.48 21.00 30.83
CA PRO A 66 -13.43 19.67 30.23
C PRO A 66 -12.07 19.37 29.62
N LEU A 67 -11.75 18.07 29.47
CA LEU A 67 -10.61 17.64 28.66
C LEU A 67 -10.79 18.11 27.22
N GLU A 68 -9.66 18.35 26.52
CA GLU A 68 -9.62 18.91 25.15
C GLU A 68 -10.13 20.36 25.03
N THR A 69 -10.41 21.06 26.13
CA THR A 69 -10.54 22.52 26.11
C THR A 69 -9.21 23.15 25.76
N VAL A 70 -9.21 24.13 24.87
CA VAL A 70 -8.01 24.90 24.49
C VAL A 70 -7.84 26.04 25.46
N ILE A 71 -6.69 26.11 26.11
CA ILE A 71 -6.34 27.15 27.07
C ILE A 71 -4.99 27.78 26.80
N LYS A 72 -4.85 29.02 27.23
CA LYS A 72 -3.54 29.68 27.40
C LYS A 72 -3.27 29.74 28.90
N ILE A 73 -2.07 29.32 29.30
CA ILE A 73 -1.56 29.40 30.66
C ILE A 73 -0.38 30.37 30.69
N ASN A 74 -0.36 31.25 31.69
CA ASN A 74 0.84 31.98 32.08
C ASN A 74 1.28 31.42 33.43
N GLY A 75 2.54 31.14 33.58
CA GLY A 75 3.04 30.52 34.79
C GLY A 75 4.57 30.54 34.87
N LYS A 76 5.07 30.10 36.01
CA LYS A 76 6.50 30.01 36.31
C LYS A 76 7.02 28.59 36.15
N VAL A 77 8.14 28.42 35.51
CA VAL A 77 8.80 27.11 35.37
C VAL A 77 9.41 26.69 36.69
N LEU A 78 8.98 25.54 37.22
CA LEU A 78 9.53 24.94 38.43
C LEU A 78 10.25 23.62 38.09
N GLU A 79 11.31 23.33 38.86
CA GLU A 79 11.98 22.03 38.82
C GLU A 79 11.17 21.01 39.60
N ARG A 80 10.97 19.83 39.07
CA ARG A 80 10.31 18.72 39.76
C ARG A 80 11.28 18.01 40.71
N SER A 81 10.75 17.49 41.82
CA SER A 81 11.55 16.67 42.70
C SER A 81 12.05 15.40 41.97
N LYS A 82 13.20 14.88 42.37
CA LYS A 82 13.78 13.67 41.78
C LYS A 82 12.83 12.49 41.71
N GLU A 83 11.90 12.39 42.66
CA GLU A 83 10.93 11.32 42.79
C GLU A 83 9.73 11.48 41.83
N THR A 84 9.50 12.71 41.35
CA THR A 84 8.36 13.05 40.46
C THR A 84 8.77 13.31 39.02
N ILE A 85 10.06 13.17 38.67
CA ILE A 85 10.53 13.29 37.27
C ILE A 85 9.85 12.24 36.40
N ASN A 86 9.26 12.68 35.31
CA ASN A 86 8.64 11.78 34.31
C ASN A 86 9.55 11.62 33.08
N LYS A 87 10.23 10.49 32.99
CA LYS A 87 11.17 10.17 31.90
C LYS A 87 10.49 9.98 30.53
N ASP A 88 9.18 9.80 30.50
CA ASP A 88 8.42 9.63 29.25
C ASP A 88 8.08 10.95 28.56
N LEU A 89 8.35 12.07 29.22
CA LEU A 89 8.13 13.41 28.68
C LEU A 89 9.47 14.17 28.51
N ASN A 90 9.65 14.80 27.37
CA ASN A 90 10.81 15.68 27.12
C ASN A 90 10.90 16.83 28.14
N THR A 91 9.77 17.26 28.66
CA THR A 91 9.63 18.32 29.67
C THR A 91 9.52 17.75 31.08
N GLY A 92 9.82 16.48 31.28
CA GLY A 92 9.50 15.74 32.52
C GLY A 92 10.29 16.14 33.75
N GLU A 93 11.37 16.92 33.62
CA GLU A 93 12.14 17.47 34.74
C GLU A 93 11.54 18.74 35.31
N ILE A 94 10.57 19.35 34.61
CA ILE A 94 9.95 20.62 35.01
C ILE A 94 8.42 20.50 35.07
N GLU A 95 7.81 21.47 35.72
CA GLU A 95 6.40 21.74 35.69
C GLU A 95 6.13 23.25 35.72
N ILE A 96 4.93 23.65 35.32
CA ILE A 96 4.53 25.06 35.30
C ILE A 96 3.59 25.33 36.48
N SER A 97 4.02 26.16 37.42
CA SER A 97 3.12 26.75 38.41
C SER A 97 2.23 27.81 37.74
N ILE A 98 0.94 27.59 37.69
CA ILE A 98 -0.03 28.45 37.00
C ILE A 98 -0.24 29.73 37.79
N ILE A 99 -0.02 30.90 37.14
CA ILE A 99 -0.33 32.23 37.67
C ILE A 99 -1.69 32.70 37.14
N SER A 100 -1.98 32.44 35.89
CA SER A 100 -3.27 32.79 35.28
C SER A 100 -3.55 31.89 34.07
N PHE A 101 -4.80 31.75 33.68
CA PHE A 101 -5.21 31.10 32.46
C PHE A 101 -6.35 31.83 31.75
N VAL A 102 -6.51 31.53 30.46
CA VAL A 102 -7.59 32.02 29.61
C VAL A 102 -8.11 30.86 28.78
N GLU A 103 -9.42 30.62 28.80
CA GLU A 103 -10.08 29.68 27.88
C GLU A 103 -10.07 30.30 26.48
N LEU A 104 -9.47 29.60 25.52
CA LEU A 104 -9.40 29.99 24.11
C LEU A 104 -10.42 29.28 23.24
N GLY A 105 -10.82 28.08 23.60
CA GLY A 105 -11.81 27.31 22.87
C GLY A 105 -12.44 26.23 23.72
N LYS A 106 -13.75 26.35 23.95
CA LYS A 106 -14.54 25.40 24.74
C LYS A 106 -14.76 24.10 23.94
N THR A 107 -14.69 22.97 24.63
CA THR A 107 -15.05 21.68 24.05
C THR A 107 -16.45 21.24 24.43
N LYS A 108 -17.06 20.39 23.59
CA LYS A 108 -18.28 19.63 23.91
C LYS A 108 -17.91 18.28 24.49
N GLU A 109 -18.89 17.48 24.86
CA GLU A 109 -18.67 16.06 25.17
C GLU A 109 -18.02 15.35 23.99
N LEU A 110 -16.95 14.61 24.28
CA LEU A 110 -16.14 13.96 23.24
C LEU A 110 -16.84 12.68 22.75
N PRO A 111 -17.12 12.55 21.45
CA PRO A 111 -17.71 11.34 20.87
C PRO A 111 -16.77 10.14 20.86
N LEU A 112 -15.47 10.40 21.00
CA LEU A 112 -14.42 9.38 21.15
C LEU A 112 -13.32 9.91 22.10
N PRO A 113 -12.84 9.10 23.04
CA PRO A 113 -11.71 9.49 23.88
C PRO A 113 -10.41 9.48 23.09
N ILE A 114 -9.63 10.55 23.28
CA ILE A 114 -8.36 10.78 22.60
C ILE A 114 -7.20 10.05 23.31
N PHE A 115 -7.38 9.74 24.59
CA PHE A 115 -6.30 9.30 25.51
C PHE A 115 -6.26 7.80 25.75
N SER A 116 -7.20 7.03 25.21
CA SER A 116 -7.25 5.59 25.41
C SER A 116 -6.81 4.85 24.15
N ASP A 117 -6.21 3.67 24.34
CA ASP A 117 -5.93 2.72 23.26
C ASP A 117 -7.20 1.97 22.81
N GLN A 118 -8.37 2.36 23.32
CA GLN A 118 -9.64 1.76 22.95
C GLN A 118 -9.88 1.93 21.45
N GLU A 119 -10.23 0.84 20.81
CA GLU A 119 -10.64 0.85 19.41
C GLU A 119 -12.07 1.35 19.27
N TYR A 120 -12.28 2.19 18.28
CA TYR A 120 -13.58 2.71 17.87
C TYR A 120 -13.88 2.25 16.45
N SER A 121 -15.16 2.18 16.11
CA SER A 121 -15.57 1.89 14.74
C SER A 121 -14.96 2.91 13.77
N GLU A 122 -14.57 2.46 12.59
CA GLU A 122 -14.02 3.33 11.55
C GLU A 122 -14.96 4.49 11.24
N GLU A 123 -16.28 4.26 11.23
CA GLU A 123 -17.29 5.29 10.97
C GLU A 123 -17.22 6.46 11.94
N ILE A 124 -17.13 6.19 13.25
CA ILE A 124 -16.98 7.25 14.27
C ILE A 124 -15.65 7.98 14.09
N ARG A 125 -14.57 7.25 13.87
CA ARG A 125 -13.23 7.82 13.67
C ARG A 125 -13.16 8.73 12.45
N LEU A 126 -13.79 8.35 11.33
CA LEU A 126 -13.82 9.15 10.11
C LEU A 126 -14.77 10.36 10.23
N LYS A 127 -15.93 10.21 10.87
CA LYS A 127 -16.85 11.32 11.12
C LYS A 127 -16.24 12.40 12.01
N PHE A 128 -15.42 12.01 12.98
CA PHE A 128 -14.72 12.92 13.88
C PHE A 128 -13.20 12.87 13.67
N ARG A 129 -12.78 12.78 12.40
CA ARG A 129 -11.36 12.61 12.04
C ARG A 129 -10.44 13.67 12.65
N PHE A 130 -10.90 14.90 12.81
CA PHE A 130 -10.16 15.97 13.49
C PHE A 130 -9.86 15.68 14.98
N LEU A 131 -10.65 14.82 15.65
CA LEU A 131 -10.34 14.31 16.98
C LEU A 131 -9.43 13.09 16.92
N ASP A 132 -9.69 12.15 16.00
CA ASP A 132 -8.86 10.96 15.79
C ASP A 132 -7.41 11.34 15.45
N LEU A 133 -7.21 12.42 14.67
CA LEU A 133 -5.88 12.98 14.36
C LEU A 133 -5.12 13.52 15.60
N ARG A 134 -5.79 13.75 16.73
CA ARG A 134 -5.15 14.11 18.00
C ARG A 134 -4.62 12.91 18.78
N ARG A 135 -5.06 11.69 18.45
CA ARG A 135 -4.56 10.45 19.07
C ARG A 135 -3.09 10.24 18.67
N LYS A 136 -2.26 9.88 19.64
CA LYS A 136 -0.80 9.84 19.50
C LYS A 136 -0.33 9.09 18.24
N LYS A 137 -0.85 7.88 18.02
CA LYS A 137 -0.46 7.02 16.88
C LYS A 137 -0.78 7.68 15.54
N ILE A 138 -2.02 8.13 15.36
CA ILE A 138 -2.46 8.75 14.10
C ILE A 138 -1.73 10.07 13.85
N HIS A 139 -1.54 10.88 14.91
CA HIS A 139 -0.77 12.11 14.82
C HIS A 139 0.68 11.85 14.34
N GLN A 140 1.34 10.84 14.91
CA GLN A 140 2.69 10.45 14.50
C GLN A 140 2.73 9.95 13.06
N ASN A 141 1.73 9.20 12.60
CA ASN A 141 1.64 8.77 11.21
C ASN A 141 1.57 9.96 10.24
N MET A 142 0.85 11.03 10.60
CA MET A 142 0.77 12.24 9.77
C MET A 142 2.09 13.02 9.75
N ILE A 143 2.79 13.10 10.87
CA ILE A 143 4.14 13.70 10.93
C ILE A 143 5.10 12.88 10.06
N LEU A 144 5.11 11.55 10.22
CA LEU A 144 5.93 10.65 9.39
C LEU A 144 5.64 10.88 7.90
N ARG A 145 4.36 10.97 7.51
CA ARG A 145 3.97 11.28 6.12
C ARG A 145 4.59 12.57 5.62
N SER A 146 4.51 13.63 6.40
CA SER A 146 5.08 14.94 6.04
C SER A 146 6.60 14.89 5.87
N GLU A 147 7.28 14.22 6.78
CA GLU A 147 8.75 14.09 6.75
C GLU A 147 9.22 13.21 5.59
N VAL A 148 8.55 12.08 5.33
CA VAL A 148 8.85 11.20 4.20
C VAL A 148 8.69 11.93 2.87
N ILE A 149 7.60 12.67 2.67
CA ILE A 149 7.38 13.45 1.44
C ILE A 149 8.46 14.52 1.26
N SER A 150 8.80 15.24 2.33
CA SER A 150 9.88 16.23 2.31
C SER A 150 11.23 15.59 1.95
N PHE A 151 11.50 14.43 2.51
CA PHE A 151 12.74 13.68 2.24
C PHE A 151 12.77 13.17 0.78
N ILE A 152 11.69 12.62 0.26
CA ILE A 152 11.57 12.21 -1.15
C ILE A 152 11.94 13.37 -2.07
N ARG A 153 11.36 14.57 -1.86
CA ARG A 153 11.69 15.75 -2.67
C ARG A 153 13.18 16.11 -2.61
N SER A 154 13.79 16.01 -1.43
CA SER A 154 15.21 16.27 -1.26
C SER A 154 16.08 15.27 -2.03
N GLU A 155 15.76 13.98 -1.95
CA GLU A 155 16.51 12.92 -2.64
C GLU A 155 16.33 13.02 -4.17
N MET A 156 15.12 13.24 -4.67
CA MET A 156 14.88 13.40 -6.10
C MET A 156 15.65 14.57 -6.69
N LYS A 157 15.73 15.70 -5.98
CA LYS A 157 16.57 16.84 -6.39
C LYS A 157 18.05 16.50 -6.42
N LYS A 158 18.57 15.72 -5.46
CA LYS A 158 19.97 15.25 -5.45
C LYS A 158 20.26 14.32 -6.64
N PHE A 159 19.26 13.54 -7.09
CA PHE A 159 19.38 12.69 -8.28
C PHE A 159 19.24 13.47 -9.60
N GLY A 160 19.07 14.78 -9.54
CA GLY A 160 18.98 15.67 -10.70
C GLY A 160 17.59 15.75 -11.33
N PHE A 161 16.54 15.34 -10.63
CA PHE A 161 15.17 15.45 -11.11
C PHE A 161 14.60 16.86 -10.89
N LEU A 162 13.77 17.30 -11.82
CA LEU A 162 12.97 18.51 -11.73
C LEU A 162 11.54 18.19 -11.33
N GLU A 163 10.99 18.91 -10.36
CA GLU A 163 9.60 18.75 -9.92
C GLU A 163 8.70 19.65 -10.79
N PHE A 164 7.78 19.04 -11.54
CA PHE A 164 6.76 19.74 -12.32
C PHE A 164 5.36 19.33 -11.87
N GLN A 165 4.38 20.11 -12.30
CA GLN A 165 2.96 19.83 -12.08
C GLN A 165 2.28 19.58 -13.42
N THR A 166 1.32 18.67 -13.45
CA THR A 166 0.52 18.34 -14.61
C THR A 166 -0.95 18.71 -14.37
N PRO A 167 -1.75 18.93 -15.42
CA PRO A 167 -3.16 19.28 -15.28
C PRO A 167 -3.96 18.22 -14.52
N ILE A 168 -4.85 18.69 -13.62
CA ILE A 168 -5.84 17.85 -12.93
C ILE A 168 -7.12 17.73 -13.74
N LEU A 169 -7.54 18.78 -14.45
CA LEU A 169 -8.65 18.71 -15.41
C LEU A 169 -8.11 18.32 -16.78
N THR A 170 -8.36 17.09 -17.20
CA THR A 170 -7.83 16.53 -18.45
C THR A 170 -8.89 15.73 -19.20
N SER A 171 -8.50 15.01 -20.23
CA SER A 171 -9.36 14.04 -20.91
C SER A 171 -9.33 12.67 -20.22
N SER A 172 -10.37 11.87 -20.45
CA SER A 172 -10.41 10.46 -20.05
C SER A 172 -9.18 9.71 -20.54
N SER A 173 -8.62 8.87 -19.67
CA SER A 173 -7.42 8.07 -19.93
C SER A 173 -7.80 6.58 -19.93
N PRO A 174 -7.25 5.78 -20.84
CA PRO A 174 -7.60 4.35 -20.96
C PRO A 174 -6.82 3.44 -20.01
N GLU A 175 -6.40 3.94 -18.86
CA GLU A 175 -5.54 3.21 -17.92
C GLU A 175 -6.26 2.12 -17.11
N GLY A 176 -7.51 1.79 -17.45
CA GLY A 176 -8.22 0.61 -16.94
C GLY A 176 -9.16 0.86 -15.76
N ALA A 177 -8.96 1.87 -14.93
CA ALA A 177 -9.90 2.26 -13.88
C ALA A 177 -11.06 3.11 -14.43
N ARG A 178 -12.12 3.28 -13.64
CA ARG A 178 -13.18 4.24 -13.99
C ARG A 178 -12.74 5.65 -13.63
N ASP A 179 -13.07 6.62 -14.52
CA ASP A 179 -12.76 8.02 -14.32
C ASP A 179 -13.78 8.72 -13.43
N PHE A 180 -13.32 9.67 -12.61
CA PHE A 180 -14.17 10.72 -12.07
C PHE A 180 -14.37 11.81 -13.13
N LEU A 181 -15.62 12.10 -13.50
CA LEU A 181 -15.96 13.04 -14.57
C LEU A 181 -16.45 14.36 -14.01
N VAL A 182 -15.93 15.47 -14.56
CA VAL A 182 -16.31 16.84 -14.21
C VAL A 182 -16.96 17.50 -15.43
N PRO A 183 -18.25 17.88 -15.37
CA PRO A 183 -18.93 18.49 -16.52
C PRO A 183 -18.38 19.88 -16.84
N SER A 184 -18.31 20.21 -18.13
CA SER A 184 -17.84 21.51 -18.61
C SER A 184 -19.01 22.47 -18.81
N ARG A 185 -19.08 23.55 -18.05
CA ARG A 185 -20.08 24.62 -18.25
C ARG A 185 -19.95 25.32 -19.62
N LEU A 186 -18.72 25.53 -20.07
CA LEU A 186 -18.44 26.24 -21.34
C LEU A 186 -18.62 25.39 -22.58
N ASN A 187 -18.63 24.07 -22.44
CA ASN A 187 -18.79 23.10 -23.53
C ASN A 187 -19.89 22.09 -23.16
N PRO A 188 -21.16 22.45 -23.37
CA PRO A 188 -22.29 21.58 -23.00
C PRO A 188 -22.17 20.18 -23.59
N GLY A 189 -22.45 19.14 -22.75
CA GLY A 189 -22.34 17.73 -23.13
C GLY A 189 -20.92 17.18 -23.15
N LYS A 190 -19.89 18.00 -22.84
CA LYS A 190 -18.50 17.55 -22.68
C LYS A 190 -18.09 17.54 -21.22
N PHE A 191 -17.15 16.63 -20.89
CA PHE A 191 -16.66 16.42 -19.55
C PHE A 191 -15.13 16.45 -19.56
N TYR A 192 -14.56 16.99 -18.49
CA TYR A 192 -13.20 16.70 -18.08
C TYR A 192 -13.18 15.41 -17.28
N ALA A 193 -12.06 14.72 -17.25
CA ALA A 193 -11.79 13.65 -16.31
C ALA A 193 -10.72 14.08 -15.30
N LEU A 194 -10.80 13.58 -14.06
CA LEU A 194 -9.68 13.66 -13.12
C LEU A 194 -8.64 12.59 -13.49
N PRO A 195 -7.32 12.88 -13.42
CA PRO A 195 -6.29 11.97 -13.92
C PRO A 195 -6.17 10.72 -13.04
N GLN A 196 -6.18 9.55 -13.65
CA GLN A 196 -5.89 8.29 -12.97
C GLN A 196 -4.40 8.19 -12.59
N ALA A 197 -3.55 8.79 -13.40
CA ALA A 197 -2.13 9.06 -13.24
C ALA A 197 -1.70 10.08 -14.29
N PRO A 198 -0.59 10.82 -14.15
CA PRO A 198 -0.11 11.75 -15.17
C PRO A 198 0.63 11.07 -16.34
N GLN A 199 0.25 9.83 -16.70
CA GLN A 199 0.98 8.97 -17.64
C GLN A 199 1.25 9.61 -18.99
N GLN A 200 0.25 10.22 -19.61
CA GLN A 200 0.46 10.87 -20.91
C GLN A 200 1.32 12.14 -20.77
N PHE A 201 1.08 12.92 -19.72
CA PHE A 201 1.81 14.18 -19.51
C PHE A 201 3.29 13.96 -19.22
N LYS A 202 3.66 12.94 -18.43
CA LYS A 202 5.07 12.67 -18.16
C LYS A 202 5.83 12.25 -19.42
N GLN A 203 5.20 11.50 -20.31
CA GLN A 203 5.79 11.19 -21.61
C GLN A 203 5.92 12.44 -22.50
N LEU A 204 4.91 13.34 -22.49
CA LEU A 204 4.99 14.63 -23.18
C LEU A 204 6.11 15.52 -22.62
N ILE A 205 6.38 15.48 -21.32
CA ILE A 205 7.51 16.18 -20.69
C ILE A 205 8.83 15.66 -21.27
N MET A 206 8.99 14.34 -21.43
CA MET A 206 10.19 13.76 -22.06
C MET A 206 10.34 14.20 -23.51
N VAL A 207 9.25 14.17 -24.29
CA VAL A 207 9.23 14.67 -25.67
C VAL A 207 9.54 16.17 -25.73
N SER A 208 9.22 16.94 -24.70
CA SER A 208 9.52 18.37 -24.61
C SER A 208 10.99 18.69 -24.29
N GLY A 209 11.86 17.67 -24.18
CA GLY A 209 13.29 17.84 -24.00
C GLY A 209 13.77 17.94 -22.55
N PHE A 210 12.96 17.48 -21.60
CA PHE A 210 13.39 17.33 -20.21
C PHE A 210 13.90 15.90 -19.96
N ASP A 211 15.05 15.76 -19.29
CA ASP A 211 15.69 14.46 -19.07
C ASP A 211 15.13 13.71 -17.88
N LYS A 212 14.79 14.41 -16.78
CA LYS A 212 14.36 13.81 -15.53
C LYS A 212 13.25 14.62 -14.88
N TYR A 213 12.09 14.01 -14.78
CA TYR A 213 10.89 14.59 -14.19
C TYR A 213 10.46 13.80 -12.97
N PHE A 214 9.95 14.48 -11.94
CA PHE A 214 9.12 13.89 -10.92
C PHE A 214 7.99 14.82 -10.47
N GLN A 215 6.99 14.22 -9.84
CA GLN A 215 5.86 14.92 -9.22
C GLN A 215 5.34 14.11 -8.03
N ILE A 216 4.93 14.79 -6.97
CA ILE A 216 4.04 14.19 -5.97
C ILE A 216 2.62 14.33 -6.52
N ALA A 217 2.20 13.35 -7.29
CA ALA A 217 0.99 13.41 -8.13
C ALA A 217 -0.26 12.99 -7.38
N PRO A 218 -1.31 13.82 -7.32
CA PRO A 218 -2.64 13.35 -6.95
C PRO A 218 -3.22 12.50 -8.09
N CYS A 219 -3.72 11.31 -7.75
CA CYS A 219 -4.32 10.36 -8.67
C CYS A 219 -5.73 10.04 -8.22
N PHE A 220 -6.64 9.84 -9.19
CA PHE A 220 -8.07 9.65 -8.92
C PHE A 220 -8.57 8.41 -9.65
N ARG A 221 -9.11 7.43 -8.91
CA ARG A 221 -9.66 6.22 -9.50
C ARG A 221 -10.96 5.86 -8.79
N ASP A 222 -12.04 5.73 -9.57
CA ASP A 222 -13.33 5.21 -9.06
C ASP A 222 -13.28 3.69 -8.99
N GLU A 223 -12.69 3.19 -7.93
CA GLU A 223 -12.48 1.77 -7.66
C GLU A 223 -12.92 1.40 -6.25
N ASP A 224 -13.20 0.11 -6.04
CA ASP A 224 -13.55 -0.41 -4.73
C ASP A 224 -12.40 -0.28 -3.73
N ALA A 225 -12.72 0.15 -2.52
CA ALA A 225 -11.76 0.27 -1.43
C ALA A 225 -11.18 -1.08 -1.01
N ARG A 226 -9.90 -1.08 -0.64
CA ARG A 226 -9.20 -2.20 0.02
C ARG A 226 -8.39 -1.66 1.20
N ALA A 227 -7.80 -2.55 1.97
CA ALA A 227 -6.91 -2.14 3.06
C ALA A 227 -5.71 -1.31 2.55
N ASP A 228 -5.15 -1.67 1.39
CA ASP A 228 -4.01 -1.03 0.73
C ASP A 228 -4.38 -0.08 -0.41
N ARG A 229 -5.68 0.24 -0.59
CA ARG A 229 -6.18 1.08 -1.69
C ARG A 229 -7.32 1.99 -1.25
N SER A 230 -7.16 3.30 -1.49
CA SER A 230 -8.22 4.29 -1.33
C SER A 230 -9.27 4.17 -2.45
N PRO A 231 -10.56 4.40 -2.17
CA PRO A 231 -11.62 4.34 -3.18
C PRO A 231 -11.75 5.62 -4.03
N GLY A 232 -10.89 6.57 -3.91
CA GLY A 232 -10.99 7.84 -4.63
C GLY A 232 -9.63 8.38 -5.01
N GLU A 233 -9.09 9.24 -4.15
CA GLU A 233 -7.79 9.86 -4.36
C GLU A 233 -6.68 9.16 -3.58
N PHE A 234 -5.48 9.18 -4.16
CA PHE A 234 -4.25 8.73 -3.55
C PHE A 234 -3.07 9.47 -4.17
N TYR A 235 -1.88 9.35 -3.57
CA TYR A 235 -0.70 10.08 -4.01
C TYR A 235 0.41 9.15 -4.48
N GLN A 236 1.02 9.49 -5.61
CA GLN A 236 2.19 8.78 -6.15
C GLN A 236 3.39 9.72 -6.22
N LEU A 237 4.58 9.18 -5.98
CA LEU A 237 5.80 9.76 -6.52
C LEU A 237 5.86 9.33 -7.99
N ASP A 238 5.41 10.16 -8.89
CA ASP A 238 5.48 9.88 -10.33
C ASP A 238 6.81 10.39 -10.88
N LEU A 239 7.54 9.55 -11.61
CA LEU A 239 8.82 9.90 -12.20
C LEU A 239 9.00 9.31 -13.60
N GLU A 240 9.73 10.04 -14.44
CA GLU A 240 10.06 9.61 -15.81
C GLU A 240 11.46 10.14 -16.17
N MET A 241 12.21 9.39 -16.99
CA MET A 241 13.56 9.74 -17.44
C MET A 241 13.71 9.46 -18.94
N SER A 242 14.43 10.34 -19.64
CA SER A 242 14.83 10.17 -21.04
C SER A 242 16.17 9.47 -21.18
N PHE A 243 16.38 8.79 -22.31
CA PHE A 243 17.63 8.10 -22.69
C PHE A 243 18.05 7.04 -21.67
N VAL A 244 17.09 6.22 -21.20
CA VAL A 244 17.30 5.20 -20.17
C VAL A 244 16.83 3.82 -20.63
N GLU A 245 17.45 2.82 -20.04
CA GLU A 245 17.02 1.44 -20.03
C GLU A 245 16.40 1.06 -18.68
N GLN A 246 15.86 -0.13 -18.56
CA GLN A 246 15.21 -0.64 -17.37
C GLN A 246 16.11 -0.56 -16.12
N GLU A 247 17.39 -0.89 -16.28
CA GLU A 247 18.36 -0.90 -15.18
C GLU A 247 18.61 0.49 -14.60
N ASP A 248 18.59 1.53 -15.44
CA ASP A 248 18.77 2.92 -14.98
C ASP A 248 17.62 3.36 -14.07
N VAL A 249 16.39 2.92 -14.39
CA VAL A 249 15.22 3.18 -13.55
C VAL A 249 15.34 2.42 -12.22
N PHE A 250 15.80 1.17 -12.26
CA PHE A 250 15.99 0.35 -11.05
C PHE A 250 17.03 0.97 -10.12
N GLU A 251 18.16 1.43 -10.65
CA GLU A 251 19.21 2.05 -9.83
C GLU A 251 18.69 3.27 -9.05
N VAL A 252 17.95 4.15 -9.71
CA VAL A 252 17.36 5.35 -9.06
C VAL A 252 16.36 4.95 -7.99
N VAL A 253 15.45 4.02 -8.29
CA VAL A 253 14.37 3.63 -7.39
C VAL A 253 14.90 2.81 -6.20
N GLU A 254 15.82 1.87 -6.42
CA GLU A 254 16.47 1.11 -5.34
C GLU A 254 17.14 2.05 -4.35
N LYS A 255 17.96 2.97 -4.86
CA LYS A 255 18.67 3.95 -4.02
C LYS A 255 17.70 4.81 -3.22
N LEU A 256 16.61 5.25 -3.84
CA LEU A 256 15.58 6.03 -3.16
C LEU A 256 14.90 5.22 -2.05
N MET A 257 14.45 3.98 -2.34
CA MET A 257 13.79 3.12 -1.36
C MET A 257 14.72 2.76 -0.20
N ILE A 258 15.96 2.40 -0.49
CA ILE A 258 16.98 2.15 0.54
C ILE A 258 17.13 3.36 1.46
N ASN A 259 17.28 4.56 0.90
CA ASN A 259 17.45 5.80 1.68
C ASN A 259 16.23 6.11 2.55
N ILE A 260 15.00 5.93 2.02
CA ILE A 260 13.75 6.16 2.76
C ILE A 260 13.62 5.17 3.91
N PHE A 261 13.70 3.86 3.63
CA PHE A 261 13.42 2.82 4.63
C PHE A 261 14.51 2.74 5.70
N THR A 262 15.76 3.04 5.37
CA THR A 262 16.85 3.14 6.35
C THR A 262 16.71 4.36 7.24
N LYS A 263 16.22 5.50 6.71
CA LYS A 263 16.08 6.74 7.49
C LYS A 263 14.89 6.70 8.45
N PHE A 264 13.77 6.11 8.03
CA PHE A 264 12.50 6.21 8.74
C PHE A 264 12.06 4.94 9.46
N SER A 265 12.92 3.91 9.50
CA SER A 265 12.62 2.67 10.20
C SER A 265 13.88 2.02 10.76
N ASP A 266 13.75 1.37 11.93
CA ASP A 266 14.80 0.54 12.54
C ASP A 266 14.82 -0.89 11.98
N LYS A 267 13.83 -1.28 11.17
CA LYS A 267 13.81 -2.58 10.51
C LYS A 267 14.89 -2.66 9.43
N LYS A 268 15.49 -3.84 9.29
CA LYS A 268 16.55 -4.06 8.29
C LYS A 268 15.97 -4.35 6.91
N LEU A 269 16.70 -4.01 5.88
CA LEU A 269 16.45 -4.53 4.53
C LEU A 269 16.95 -5.97 4.46
N LEU A 270 16.15 -6.88 3.90
CA LEU A 270 16.52 -8.29 3.77
C LEU A 270 17.63 -8.49 2.70
N TYR A 271 17.62 -7.63 1.68
CA TYR A 271 18.59 -7.67 0.56
C TYR A 271 19.22 -6.29 0.38
N GLU A 272 20.53 -6.26 0.14
CA GLU A 272 21.27 -5.05 -0.21
C GLU A 272 20.97 -4.59 -1.64
N LYS A 273 20.78 -5.54 -2.56
CA LYS A 273 20.31 -5.35 -3.93
C LYS A 273 19.00 -6.12 -4.11
N PHE A 274 17.99 -5.48 -4.66
CA PHE A 274 16.68 -6.09 -4.79
C PHE A 274 16.69 -7.22 -5.83
N PRO A 275 16.29 -8.45 -5.48
CA PRO A 275 16.26 -9.55 -6.42
C PRO A 275 15.23 -9.28 -7.53
N LYS A 276 15.59 -9.71 -8.75
CA LYS A 276 14.70 -9.69 -9.92
C LYS A 276 14.09 -11.06 -10.10
N ILE A 277 12.77 -11.11 -10.16
CA ILE A 277 11.98 -12.32 -10.35
C ILE A 277 11.12 -12.10 -11.59
N THR A 278 11.17 -13.03 -12.55
CA THR A 278 10.29 -12.92 -13.71
C THR A 278 8.84 -13.10 -13.28
N TYR A 279 7.89 -12.47 -13.98
CA TYR A 279 6.45 -12.67 -13.74
C TYR A 279 6.09 -14.17 -13.73
N HIS A 280 6.62 -14.92 -14.71
CA HIS A 280 6.40 -16.37 -14.78
C HIS A 280 6.90 -17.11 -13.53
N ASP A 281 8.13 -16.81 -13.07
CA ASP A 281 8.68 -17.44 -11.86
C ASP A 281 7.92 -17.04 -10.60
N SER A 282 7.43 -15.79 -10.54
CA SER A 282 6.63 -15.32 -9.42
C SER A 282 5.31 -16.08 -9.32
N MET A 283 4.60 -16.23 -10.43
CA MET A 283 3.35 -17.00 -10.48
C MET A 283 3.59 -18.49 -10.19
N LEU A 284 4.69 -19.06 -10.68
CA LEU A 284 5.02 -20.47 -10.43
C LEU A 284 5.38 -20.73 -8.96
N LYS A 285 6.28 -19.90 -8.37
CA LYS A 285 6.88 -20.14 -7.05
C LYS A 285 6.07 -19.56 -5.89
N TYR A 286 5.27 -18.52 -6.14
CA TYR A 286 4.55 -17.80 -5.09
C TYR A 286 3.04 -17.70 -5.36
N GLY A 287 2.56 -18.02 -6.56
CA GLY A 287 1.16 -17.95 -6.98
C GLY A 287 0.64 -16.51 -7.09
N THR A 288 1.53 -15.52 -7.14
CA THR A 288 1.18 -14.09 -7.18
C THR A 288 2.32 -13.29 -7.81
N ASP A 289 1.96 -12.17 -8.43
CA ASP A 289 2.89 -11.14 -8.90
C ASP A 289 3.40 -10.20 -7.78
N LYS A 290 2.94 -10.41 -6.54
CA LYS A 290 3.29 -9.62 -5.35
C LYS A 290 3.79 -10.50 -4.20
N PRO A 291 4.93 -11.22 -4.37
CA PRO A 291 5.38 -12.18 -3.39
C PRO A 291 5.88 -11.51 -2.10
N ASP A 292 5.48 -12.04 -0.95
CA ASP A 292 6.15 -11.74 0.32
C ASP A 292 7.36 -12.63 0.50
N LEU A 293 8.55 -12.08 0.25
CA LEU A 293 9.82 -12.81 0.37
C LEU A 293 10.31 -13.00 1.81
N ARG A 294 9.61 -12.42 2.79
CA ARG A 294 9.86 -12.72 4.22
C ARG A 294 9.41 -14.12 4.59
N ASN A 295 8.49 -14.69 3.80
CA ASN A 295 8.00 -16.05 3.94
C ASN A 295 8.85 -16.99 3.10
N PRO A 296 9.56 -17.97 3.69
CA PRO A 296 10.46 -18.86 2.96
C PRO A 296 9.76 -19.98 2.19
N LEU A 297 8.46 -20.17 2.36
CA LEU A 297 7.70 -21.21 1.69
C LEU A 297 7.64 -20.94 0.18
N ILE A 298 7.81 -21.99 -0.62
CA ILE A 298 7.78 -21.97 -2.09
C ILE A 298 6.75 -23.00 -2.58
N ILE A 299 6.03 -22.62 -3.63
CA ILE A 299 5.13 -23.53 -4.37
C ILE A 299 5.97 -24.33 -5.36
N ASN A 300 5.71 -25.64 -5.42
CA ASN A 300 6.35 -26.56 -6.35
C ASN A 300 5.30 -27.17 -7.28
N ASP A 301 5.66 -27.42 -8.53
CA ASP A 301 4.79 -28.10 -9.50
C ASP A 301 5.00 -29.61 -9.43
N PHE A 302 3.92 -30.33 -9.16
CA PHE A 302 3.88 -31.78 -9.05
C PHE A 302 3.00 -32.42 -10.12
N THR A 303 2.58 -31.69 -11.14
CA THR A 303 1.66 -32.16 -12.18
C THR A 303 2.14 -33.44 -12.84
N GLU A 304 3.46 -33.53 -13.15
CA GLU A 304 4.03 -34.73 -13.78
C GLU A 304 4.01 -35.96 -12.87
N ILE A 305 4.09 -35.78 -11.55
CA ILE A 305 3.99 -36.92 -10.60
C ILE A 305 2.62 -37.58 -10.70
N PHE A 306 1.55 -36.80 -10.91
CA PHE A 306 0.20 -37.35 -11.04
C PHE A 306 -0.10 -38.00 -12.40
N LYS A 307 0.81 -37.91 -13.37
CA LYS A 307 0.75 -38.69 -14.63
C LYS A 307 1.34 -40.10 -14.51
N ARG A 308 2.12 -40.37 -13.44
CA ARG A 308 2.78 -41.65 -13.21
C ARG A 308 1.76 -42.76 -12.92
N GLU A 309 2.12 -43.98 -13.29
CA GLU A 309 1.27 -45.16 -13.06
C GLU A 309 1.25 -45.59 -11.59
N ASP A 310 2.36 -45.39 -10.87
CA ASP A 310 2.53 -45.74 -9.46
C ASP A 310 1.91 -44.73 -8.45
N VAL A 311 1.16 -43.75 -8.93
CA VAL A 311 0.28 -42.89 -8.13
C VAL A 311 -1.17 -43.28 -8.40
N SER A 312 -1.91 -43.65 -7.35
CA SER A 312 -3.30 -44.16 -7.46
C SER A 312 -4.37 -43.16 -6.96
N PHE A 313 -4.05 -41.87 -6.87
CA PHE A 313 -5.02 -40.84 -6.48
C PHE A 313 -5.88 -40.38 -7.68
N ASP A 314 -6.88 -41.21 -8.01
CA ASP A 314 -7.67 -41.11 -9.23
C ASP A 314 -8.35 -39.76 -9.45
N ILE A 315 -8.74 -39.06 -8.39
CA ILE A 315 -9.40 -37.76 -8.50
C ILE A 315 -8.47 -36.77 -9.19
N PHE A 316 -7.25 -36.61 -8.70
CA PHE A 316 -6.28 -35.69 -9.29
C PHE A 316 -5.81 -36.18 -10.67
N LYS A 317 -5.60 -37.49 -10.85
CA LYS A 317 -5.21 -38.04 -12.16
C LYS A 317 -6.23 -37.72 -13.26
N LYS A 318 -7.54 -37.84 -12.96
CA LYS A 318 -8.61 -37.50 -13.92
C LYS A 318 -8.60 -36.01 -14.26
N LEU A 319 -8.43 -35.14 -13.25
CA LEU A 319 -8.35 -33.70 -13.47
C LEU A 319 -7.13 -33.32 -14.31
N VAL A 320 -5.96 -33.89 -14.02
CA VAL A 320 -4.72 -33.65 -14.79
C VAL A 320 -4.86 -34.10 -16.25
N LYS A 321 -5.52 -35.24 -16.51
CA LYS A 321 -5.83 -35.69 -17.88
C LYS A 321 -6.71 -34.68 -18.63
N ASN A 322 -7.53 -33.91 -17.91
CA ASN A 322 -8.40 -32.87 -18.46
C ASN A 322 -7.75 -31.47 -18.47
N GLY A 323 -6.44 -31.38 -18.30
CA GLY A 323 -5.68 -30.13 -18.40
C GLY A 323 -5.51 -29.36 -17.09
N SER A 324 -5.95 -29.89 -15.94
CA SER A 324 -5.65 -29.31 -14.63
C SER A 324 -4.19 -29.50 -14.25
N ILE A 325 -3.70 -28.65 -13.34
CA ILE A 325 -2.36 -28.75 -12.76
C ILE A 325 -2.45 -29.18 -11.29
N VAL A 326 -1.35 -29.74 -10.77
CA VAL A 326 -1.18 -30.01 -9.34
C VAL A 326 0.07 -29.31 -8.86
N ARG A 327 -0.09 -28.38 -7.93
CA ARG A 327 1.02 -27.72 -7.25
C ARG A 327 0.89 -27.88 -5.73
N GLY A 328 1.98 -27.65 -5.00
CA GLY A 328 1.94 -27.81 -3.55
C GLY A 328 3.05 -27.07 -2.81
N ILE A 329 2.87 -27.00 -1.50
CA ILE A 329 3.78 -26.37 -0.55
C ILE A 329 4.37 -27.44 0.36
N ILE A 330 5.70 -27.38 0.56
CA ILE A 330 6.39 -28.23 1.52
C ILE A 330 6.61 -27.45 2.82
N THR A 331 6.25 -28.06 3.94
CA THR A 331 6.53 -27.51 5.27
C THR A 331 7.55 -28.36 5.99
N LYS A 332 8.66 -27.73 6.38
CA LYS A 332 9.81 -28.43 6.98
C LYS A 332 9.53 -28.90 8.39
N ASN A 333 9.89 -30.16 8.72
CA ASN A 333 9.82 -30.76 10.05
C ASN A 333 8.44 -30.64 10.73
N THR A 334 7.36 -30.84 9.99
CA THR A 334 5.98 -30.67 10.50
C THR A 334 5.23 -31.99 10.73
N LYS A 335 5.88 -33.15 10.58
CA LYS A 335 5.23 -34.48 10.77
C LYS A 335 4.60 -34.66 12.15
N ASP A 336 5.18 -34.03 13.19
CA ASP A 336 4.74 -34.14 14.57
C ASP A 336 3.67 -33.09 14.97
N LYS A 337 3.23 -32.27 14.02
CA LYS A 337 2.09 -31.37 14.25
C LYS A 337 0.81 -32.18 14.45
N PRO A 338 -0.10 -31.74 15.33
CA PRO A 338 -1.36 -32.43 15.54
C PRO A 338 -2.19 -32.45 14.26
N ARG A 339 -2.99 -33.51 14.10
CA ARG A 339 -3.87 -33.65 12.93
C ARG A 339 -4.77 -32.44 12.71
N SER A 340 -5.21 -31.79 13.77
CA SER A 340 -6.01 -30.56 13.71
C SER A 340 -5.32 -29.41 12.98
N PHE A 341 -3.99 -29.33 13.00
CA PHE A 341 -3.24 -28.33 12.23
C PHE A 341 -3.52 -28.48 10.71
N PHE A 342 -3.43 -29.70 10.20
CA PHE A 342 -3.66 -30.00 8.79
C PHE A 342 -5.14 -29.85 8.40
N ASP A 343 -6.03 -30.40 9.23
CA ASP A 343 -7.48 -30.36 9.00
C ASP A 343 -8.01 -28.92 9.03
N ASN A 344 -7.45 -28.04 9.88
CA ASN A 344 -7.81 -26.61 9.92
C ASN A 344 -7.38 -25.86 8.66
N ILE A 345 -6.21 -26.17 8.11
CA ILE A 345 -5.72 -25.56 6.86
C ILE A 345 -6.60 -26.02 5.67
N ASP A 346 -6.96 -27.31 5.59
CA ASP A 346 -7.89 -27.81 4.56
C ASP A 346 -9.28 -27.17 4.68
N LYS A 347 -9.80 -27.07 5.91
CA LYS A 347 -11.09 -26.41 6.17
C LYS A 347 -11.04 -24.94 5.76
N TRP A 348 -10.02 -24.20 6.16
CA TRP A 348 -9.82 -22.80 5.76
C TRP A 348 -9.77 -22.67 4.23
N ALA A 349 -9.05 -23.53 3.52
CA ALA A 349 -9.00 -23.49 2.06
C ALA A 349 -10.38 -23.66 1.41
N LYS A 350 -11.23 -24.49 1.99
CA LYS A 350 -12.62 -24.66 1.54
C LYS A 350 -13.48 -23.42 1.81
N GLU A 351 -13.27 -22.75 2.94
CA GLU A 351 -13.92 -21.48 3.28
C GLU A 351 -13.52 -20.37 2.31
N GLU A 352 -12.26 -20.40 1.80
CA GLU A 352 -11.77 -19.48 0.75
C GLU A 352 -12.24 -19.87 -0.68
N GLY A 353 -13.09 -20.89 -0.80
CA GLY A 353 -13.71 -21.30 -2.06
C GLY A 353 -12.93 -22.33 -2.88
N ALA A 354 -11.85 -22.90 -2.34
CA ALA A 354 -11.14 -24.00 -2.97
C ALA A 354 -11.84 -25.34 -2.73
N SER A 355 -11.50 -26.37 -3.54
CA SER A 355 -11.97 -27.75 -3.29
C SER A 355 -11.33 -28.39 -2.04
N GLY A 356 -10.36 -27.73 -1.44
CA GLY A 356 -9.57 -28.14 -0.29
C GLY A 356 -8.08 -28.22 -0.60
N LEU A 357 -7.29 -28.48 0.44
CA LEU A 357 -5.86 -28.76 0.34
C LEU A 357 -5.58 -30.19 0.81
N ALA A 358 -5.29 -31.08 -0.13
CA ALA A 358 -4.91 -32.44 0.18
C ALA A 358 -3.53 -32.43 0.87
N TYR A 359 -3.33 -33.28 1.89
CA TYR A 359 -2.07 -33.29 2.62
C TYR A 359 -1.60 -34.69 2.99
N PHE A 360 -0.27 -34.83 3.19
CA PHE A 360 0.38 -35.96 3.81
C PHE A 360 1.73 -35.58 4.41
N THR A 361 2.24 -36.39 5.33
CA THR A 361 3.59 -36.28 5.90
C THR A 361 4.50 -37.33 5.30
N ILE A 362 5.79 -37.01 5.12
CA ILE A 362 6.78 -37.93 4.60
C ILE A 362 7.46 -38.66 5.78
N GLU A 363 7.29 -39.98 5.86
CA GLU A 363 7.85 -40.83 6.92
C GLU A 363 8.70 -41.95 6.32
N LYS A 364 9.57 -42.53 7.15
CA LYS A 364 10.38 -43.71 6.84
C LYS A 364 10.12 -44.79 7.89
N ASP A 365 9.49 -45.93 7.45
CA ASP A 365 9.22 -47.08 8.33
C ASP A 365 8.69 -48.27 7.52
N PRO A 366 9.50 -49.28 7.16
CA PRO A 366 10.95 -49.24 6.92
C PRO A 366 11.34 -48.47 5.64
N GLU A 367 10.39 -48.32 4.70
CA GLU A 367 10.57 -47.58 3.45
C GLU A 367 9.98 -46.15 3.57
N ILE A 368 10.34 -45.32 2.60
CA ILE A 368 9.76 -43.98 2.50
C ILE A 368 8.29 -44.12 2.10
N LYS A 369 7.39 -43.55 2.89
CA LYS A 369 5.94 -43.58 2.68
C LYS A 369 5.28 -42.23 3.03
N GLY A 370 4.15 -41.97 2.41
CA GLY A 370 3.28 -40.86 2.79
C GLY A 370 2.27 -41.30 3.86
N LYS A 371 2.17 -40.56 4.96
CA LYS A 371 1.16 -40.76 6.00
C LYS A 371 0.17 -39.61 5.99
N GLY A 372 -1.12 -39.93 6.02
CA GLY A 372 -2.19 -38.96 5.99
C GLY A 372 -3.27 -39.32 4.96
N PRO A 373 -4.27 -38.45 4.75
CA PRO A 373 -5.44 -38.77 3.91
C PRO A 373 -5.09 -39.22 2.49
N VAL A 374 -4.08 -38.59 1.87
CA VAL A 374 -3.70 -38.89 0.49
C VAL A 374 -2.37 -39.62 0.36
N GLY A 375 -1.56 -39.71 1.41
CA GLY A 375 -0.23 -40.35 1.39
C GLY A 375 -0.22 -41.80 0.91
N LYS A 376 -1.28 -42.57 1.23
CA LYS A 376 -1.44 -43.98 0.84
C LYS A 376 -1.57 -44.21 -0.68
N PHE A 377 -1.81 -43.17 -1.45
CA PHE A 377 -1.96 -43.26 -2.90
C PHE A 377 -0.64 -43.09 -3.66
N PHE A 378 0.45 -42.86 -2.94
CA PHE A 378 1.79 -42.71 -3.51
C PHE A 378 2.66 -43.93 -3.23
N SER A 379 3.40 -44.36 -4.20
CA SER A 379 4.47 -45.34 -4.02
C SER A 379 5.70 -44.69 -3.35
N SER A 380 6.61 -45.53 -2.81
CA SER A 380 7.90 -45.04 -2.30
C SER A 380 8.70 -44.28 -3.39
N GLU A 381 8.63 -44.72 -4.63
CA GLU A 381 9.34 -44.11 -5.75
C GLU A 381 8.75 -42.77 -6.15
N SER A 382 7.41 -42.64 -6.18
CA SER A 382 6.76 -41.37 -6.49
C SER A 382 6.99 -40.30 -5.38
N ILE A 383 7.09 -40.73 -4.10
CA ILE A 383 7.47 -39.81 -3.01
C ILE A 383 8.93 -39.38 -3.13
N LYS A 384 9.86 -40.28 -3.46
CA LYS A 384 11.27 -39.91 -3.68
C LYS A 384 11.43 -38.90 -4.82
N GLU A 385 10.66 -39.04 -5.90
CA GLU A 385 10.66 -38.08 -7.00
C GLU A 385 10.08 -36.73 -6.55
N LEU A 386 8.98 -36.72 -5.79
CA LEU A 386 8.44 -35.51 -5.18
C LEU A 386 9.47 -34.80 -4.28
N MET A 387 10.16 -35.59 -3.43
CA MET A 387 11.23 -35.06 -2.56
C MET A 387 12.35 -34.42 -3.37
N LYS A 388 12.77 -35.04 -4.46
CA LYS A 388 13.82 -34.52 -5.35
C LYS A 388 13.39 -33.19 -6.02
N LEU A 389 12.17 -33.12 -6.51
CA LEU A 389 11.64 -31.89 -7.17
C LEU A 389 11.50 -30.71 -6.21
N SER A 390 11.18 -30.98 -4.93
CA SER A 390 10.86 -29.95 -3.96
C SER A 390 11.89 -29.76 -2.85
N ASN A 391 13.00 -30.50 -2.88
CA ASN A 391 13.98 -30.57 -1.78
C ASN A 391 13.32 -30.94 -0.43
N ALA A 392 12.27 -31.75 -0.48
CA ALA A 392 11.61 -32.24 0.72
C ALA A 392 12.43 -33.36 1.39
N GLU A 393 12.30 -33.49 2.71
CA GLU A 393 13.01 -34.45 3.53
C GLU A 393 12.04 -35.29 4.36
N ILE A 394 12.55 -36.38 4.95
CA ILE A 394 11.78 -37.18 5.89
C ILE A 394 11.41 -36.30 7.10
N GLY A 395 10.14 -36.29 7.47
CA GLY A 395 9.62 -35.43 8.52
C GLY A 395 8.93 -34.16 8.02
N ASP A 396 9.04 -33.86 6.72
CA ASP A 396 8.31 -32.75 6.10
C ASP A 396 6.86 -33.14 5.80
N SER A 397 6.01 -32.13 5.59
CA SER A 397 4.65 -32.33 5.14
C SER A 397 4.38 -31.62 3.82
N VAL A 398 3.47 -32.18 3.06
CA VAL A 398 3.10 -31.72 1.72
C VAL A 398 1.64 -31.30 1.73
N PHE A 399 1.35 -30.08 1.26
CA PHE A 399 0.01 -29.60 0.97
C PHE A 399 -0.16 -29.46 -0.55
N LEU A 400 -1.24 -30.02 -1.11
CA LEU A 400 -1.47 -30.10 -2.55
C LEU A 400 -2.80 -29.45 -2.94
N ALA A 401 -2.79 -28.67 -4.00
CA ALA A 401 -3.97 -28.17 -4.69
C ALA A 401 -3.99 -28.67 -6.13
N CYS A 402 -5.19 -28.98 -6.65
CA CYS A 402 -5.42 -29.41 -8.02
C CYS A 402 -6.59 -28.64 -8.62
N GLY A 403 -6.42 -28.14 -9.84
CA GLY A 403 -7.46 -27.38 -10.55
C GLY A 403 -6.92 -26.61 -11.74
N LYS A 404 -7.64 -25.57 -12.18
CA LYS A 404 -7.16 -24.64 -13.19
C LYS A 404 -5.98 -23.82 -12.63
N ILE A 405 -5.10 -23.37 -13.51
CA ILE A 405 -3.88 -22.63 -13.14
C ILE A 405 -4.22 -21.45 -12.20
N SER A 406 -5.15 -20.58 -12.60
CA SER A 406 -5.52 -19.38 -11.81
C SER A 406 -6.12 -19.71 -10.43
N GLU A 407 -6.90 -20.79 -10.33
CA GLU A 407 -7.50 -21.24 -9.06
C GLU A 407 -6.41 -21.79 -8.11
N VAL A 408 -5.48 -22.59 -8.65
CA VAL A 408 -4.38 -23.20 -7.90
C VAL A 408 -3.38 -22.13 -7.43
N GLU A 409 -3.02 -21.18 -8.28
CA GLU A 409 -2.16 -20.06 -7.94
C GLU A 409 -2.76 -19.22 -6.81
N LYS A 410 -4.03 -18.84 -6.93
CA LYS A 410 -4.74 -18.06 -5.91
C LYS A 410 -4.74 -18.76 -4.56
N ILE A 411 -5.19 -20.01 -4.50
CA ILE A 411 -5.31 -20.69 -3.21
C ILE A 411 -3.96 -21.03 -2.59
N LEU A 412 -2.94 -21.37 -3.39
CA LEU A 412 -1.61 -21.66 -2.85
C LEU A 412 -0.87 -20.39 -2.42
N SER A 413 -1.09 -19.26 -3.07
CA SER A 413 -0.57 -17.97 -2.60
C SER A 413 -1.13 -17.64 -1.21
N GLN A 414 -2.45 -17.74 -1.03
CA GLN A 414 -3.10 -17.53 0.26
C GLN A 414 -2.69 -18.57 1.31
N ALA A 415 -2.57 -19.85 0.91
CA ALA A 415 -2.11 -20.92 1.79
C ALA A 415 -0.67 -20.72 2.25
N ARG A 416 0.19 -20.18 1.39
CA ARG A 416 1.57 -19.82 1.70
C ARG A 416 1.63 -18.80 2.84
N GLU A 417 0.80 -17.77 2.81
CA GLU A 417 0.69 -16.78 3.88
C GLU A 417 0.12 -17.42 5.16
N LYS A 418 -1.00 -18.11 5.05
CA LYS A 418 -1.66 -18.77 6.18
C LYS A 418 -0.74 -19.77 6.90
N ILE A 419 -0.07 -20.64 6.16
CA ILE A 419 0.86 -21.64 6.72
C ILE A 419 2.11 -20.95 7.30
N GLY A 420 2.62 -19.91 6.62
CA GLY A 420 3.77 -19.14 7.10
C GLY A 420 3.49 -18.47 8.44
N ASP A 421 2.31 -17.91 8.64
CA ASP A 421 1.88 -17.31 9.91
C ASP A 421 1.68 -18.37 11.01
N GLU A 422 0.96 -19.46 10.72
CA GLU A 422 0.70 -20.56 11.67
C GLU A 422 2.01 -21.20 12.17
N LEU A 423 3.00 -21.31 11.30
CA LEU A 423 4.32 -21.84 11.62
C LEU A 423 5.31 -20.77 12.11
N LYS A 424 4.91 -19.49 12.14
CA LYS A 424 5.75 -18.33 12.54
C LYS A 424 7.04 -18.23 11.73
N LEU A 425 6.95 -18.48 10.42
CA LEU A 425 8.08 -18.44 9.49
C LEU A 425 8.37 -17.05 8.96
N ILE A 426 7.38 -16.14 9.01
CA ILE A 426 7.48 -14.80 8.43
C ILE A 426 8.31 -13.90 9.35
N ASN A 427 9.39 -13.34 8.82
CA ASN A 427 10.22 -12.39 9.57
C ASN A 427 9.63 -10.97 9.50
N HIS A 428 8.90 -10.56 10.54
CA HIS A 428 8.25 -9.24 10.60
C HIS A 428 9.22 -8.07 10.87
N ASN A 429 10.50 -8.32 11.16
CA ASN A 429 11.49 -7.31 11.50
C ASN A 429 12.35 -6.86 10.31
N VAL A 430 11.94 -7.20 9.09
CA VAL A 430 12.65 -6.83 7.86
C VAL A 430 11.69 -6.29 6.80
N PHE A 431 12.26 -5.54 5.86
CA PHE A 431 11.63 -5.20 4.59
C PHE A 431 12.29 -6.04 3.48
N ALA A 432 11.49 -6.79 2.77
CA ALA A 432 11.92 -7.65 1.69
C ALA A 432 11.42 -7.09 0.35
N PHE A 433 12.29 -6.34 -0.31
CA PHE A 433 12.01 -5.79 -1.64
C PHE A 433 12.36 -6.80 -2.74
N CYS A 434 11.61 -6.76 -3.84
CA CYS A 434 11.98 -7.40 -5.10
C CYS A 434 11.40 -6.64 -6.29
N TRP A 435 12.00 -6.88 -7.45
CA TRP A 435 11.46 -6.52 -8.74
C TRP A 435 10.73 -7.70 -9.36
N ILE A 436 9.54 -7.47 -9.88
CA ILE A 436 8.88 -8.39 -10.80
C ILE A 436 9.07 -7.85 -12.20
N VAL A 437 9.61 -8.66 -13.10
CA VAL A 437 10.03 -8.26 -14.45
C VAL A 437 9.46 -9.20 -15.51
N ASP A 438 9.64 -8.86 -16.77
CA ASP A 438 9.27 -9.72 -17.91
C ASP A 438 7.79 -10.06 -17.94
N TYR A 439 6.93 -9.07 -17.69
CA TYR A 439 5.49 -9.23 -17.82
C TYR A 439 5.08 -9.62 -19.25
N PRO A 440 4.04 -10.45 -19.43
CA PRO A 440 3.46 -10.64 -20.75
C PRO A 440 2.87 -9.30 -21.23
N MET A 441 3.03 -9.00 -22.52
CA MET A 441 2.46 -7.80 -23.12
C MET A 441 0.96 -7.94 -23.33
N PHE A 442 0.52 -9.14 -23.65
CA PHE A 442 -0.87 -9.49 -23.93
C PHE A 442 -1.32 -10.68 -23.10
N GLU A 443 -2.61 -10.70 -22.84
CA GLU A 443 -3.30 -11.84 -22.22
C GLU A 443 -4.63 -12.12 -22.91
N GLU A 444 -5.19 -13.29 -22.70
CA GLU A 444 -6.52 -13.63 -23.17
C GLU A 444 -7.54 -13.27 -22.09
N ASP A 445 -8.49 -12.41 -22.40
CA ASP A 445 -9.59 -12.09 -21.49
C ASP A 445 -10.48 -13.32 -21.24
N ASP A 446 -10.64 -13.68 -20.00
CA ASP A 446 -11.36 -14.89 -19.60
C ASP A 446 -12.81 -14.97 -20.10
N LYS A 447 -13.48 -13.83 -20.24
CA LYS A 447 -14.89 -13.74 -20.61
C LYS A 447 -15.07 -13.62 -22.13
N SER A 448 -14.37 -12.71 -22.76
CA SER A 448 -14.53 -12.42 -24.19
C SER A 448 -13.66 -13.29 -25.08
N LYS A 449 -12.64 -13.96 -24.52
CA LYS A 449 -11.63 -14.74 -25.24
C LYS A 449 -10.85 -13.93 -26.27
N LYS A 450 -10.84 -12.59 -26.11
CA LYS A 450 -10.08 -11.68 -26.96
C LYS A 450 -8.70 -11.45 -26.38
N ILE A 451 -7.74 -11.19 -27.24
CA ILE A 451 -6.42 -10.71 -26.84
C ILE A 451 -6.55 -9.26 -26.38
N ILE A 452 -6.10 -8.98 -25.18
CA ILE A 452 -6.06 -7.64 -24.59
C ILE A 452 -4.64 -7.35 -24.08
N PHE A 453 -4.32 -6.09 -23.80
CA PHE A 453 -3.09 -5.76 -23.08
C PHE A 453 -3.19 -6.27 -21.64
N SER A 454 -2.12 -6.92 -21.18
CA SER A 454 -2.05 -7.45 -19.81
C SER A 454 -2.02 -6.32 -18.77
N HIS A 455 -1.23 -5.27 -19.02
CA HIS A 455 -1.03 -4.14 -18.09
C HIS A 455 -1.01 -2.83 -18.87
N ASN A 456 0.15 -2.14 -18.93
CA ASN A 456 0.27 -0.84 -19.58
C ASN A 456 0.47 -0.97 -21.10
N PRO A 457 -0.47 -0.50 -21.95
CA PRO A 457 -0.40 -0.61 -23.40
C PRO A 457 0.73 0.23 -24.03
N PHE A 458 1.31 1.16 -23.28
CA PHE A 458 2.38 2.04 -23.75
C PHE A 458 3.78 1.50 -23.47
N SER A 459 3.89 0.25 -23.06
CA SER A 459 5.17 -0.39 -22.79
C SER A 459 5.89 -0.82 -24.06
N MET A 460 7.22 -0.78 -24.03
CA MET A 460 8.05 -1.30 -25.10
C MET A 460 8.06 -2.85 -25.05
N PRO A 461 7.77 -3.55 -26.15
CA PRO A 461 7.95 -5.00 -26.20
C PRO A 461 9.44 -5.36 -26.16
N GLN A 462 9.75 -6.54 -25.63
CA GLN A 462 11.09 -7.11 -25.63
C GLN A 462 11.39 -7.82 -26.95
N GLY A 463 12.67 -7.95 -27.31
CA GLY A 463 13.15 -8.64 -28.48
C GLY A 463 13.41 -7.75 -29.69
N ASP A 464 13.53 -8.36 -30.86
CA ASP A 464 13.78 -7.63 -32.11
C ASP A 464 12.49 -6.94 -32.61
N ILE A 465 12.39 -5.63 -32.38
CA ILE A 465 11.22 -4.82 -32.75
C ILE A 465 10.89 -4.88 -34.24
N LYS A 466 11.90 -5.09 -35.11
CA LYS A 466 11.70 -5.15 -36.56
C LYS A 466 11.06 -6.46 -37.00
N ASN A 467 11.35 -7.54 -36.28
CA ASN A 467 10.90 -8.90 -36.56
C ASN A 467 9.99 -9.46 -35.44
N LEU A 468 9.24 -8.61 -34.77
CA LEU A 468 8.33 -9.04 -33.70
C LEU A 468 7.25 -9.99 -34.23
N ASP A 469 7.18 -11.19 -33.68
CA ASP A 469 6.17 -12.21 -34.06
C ASP A 469 4.79 -11.89 -33.46
N LEU A 470 4.02 -11.13 -34.20
CA LEU A 470 2.64 -10.77 -33.84
C LEU A 470 1.62 -11.92 -34.05
N SER A 471 2.05 -13.06 -34.65
CA SER A 471 1.18 -14.24 -34.81
C SER A 471 1.00 -15.02 -33.50
N ASN A 472 1.93 -14.84 -32.53
CA ASN A 472 1.90 -15.46 -31.21
C ASN A 472 1.95 -14.40 -30.09
N PRO A 473 0.93 -13.51 -29.98
CA PRO A 473 1.01 -12.32 -29.12
C PRO A 473 1.19 -12.67 -27.63
N LEU A 474 0.67 -13.79 -27.16
CA LEU A 474 0.79 -14.23 -25.76
C LEU A 474 2.24 -14.60 -25.36
N LYS A 475 3.16 -14.74 -26.32
CA LYS A 475 4.59 -14.97 -26.03
C LYS A 475 5.40 -13.68 -25.97
N ILE A 476 4.81 -12.55 -26.37
CA ILE A 476 5.51 -11.27 -26.36
C ILE A 476 5.59 -10.78 -24.91
N LYS A 477 6.81 -10.51 -24.46
CA LYS A 477 7.05 -9.86 -23.18
C LYS A 477 7.21 -8.37 -23.35
N ALA A 478 6.88 -7.60 -22.33
CA ALA A 478 7.10 -6.17 -22.27
C ALA A 478 8.20 -5.80 -21.27
N PHE A 479 8.87 -4.67 -21.50
CA PHE A 479 9.71 -4.03 -20.49
C PHE A 479 8.82 -3.34 -19.44
N GLN A 480 8.01 -4.14 -18.76
CA GLN A 480 7.21 -3.76 -17.60
C GLN A 480 7.84 -4.36 -16.35
N TYR A 481 7.73 -3.62 -15.27
CA TYR A 481 8.29 -4.01 -14.00
C TYR A 481 7.52 -3.42 -12.83
N ASP A 482 7.41 -4.20 -11.76
CA ASP A 482 6.83 -3.76 -10.50
C ASP A 482 7.88 -3.86 -9.39
N ILE A 483 7.86 -2.91 -8.46
CA ILE A 483 8.58 -3.02 -7.20
C ILE A 483 7.61 -3.46 -6.11
N VAL A 484 7.95 -4.55 -5.45
CA VAL A 484 7.16 -5.16 -4.38
C VAL A 484 7.94 -5.14 -3.08
N CYS A 485 7.26 -4.86 -1.97
CA CYS A 485 7.81 -4.95 -0.63
C CYS A 485 6.84 -5.67 0.30
N ASN A 486 7.28 -6.76 0.92
CA ASN A 486 6.49 -7.50 1.91
C ASN A 486 5.09 -7.93 1.41
N GLY A 487 4.97 -8.34 0.17
CA GLY A 487 3.70 -8.74 -0.44
C GLY A 487 2.83 -7.58 -0.95
N ILE A 488 3.31 -6.34 -0.88
CA ILE A 488 2.60 -5.16 -1.34
C ILE A 488 3.32 -4.60 -2.58
N GLU A 489 2.60 -4.47 -3.69
CA GLU A 489 3.05 -3.72 -4.85
C GLU A 489 3.16 -2.24 -4.47
N LEU A 490 4.37 -1.71 -4.46
CA LEU A 490 4.59 -0.29 -4.23
C LEU A 490 4.40 0.53 -5.50
N SER A 491 4.73 -0.04 -6.64
CA SER A 491 4.70 0.66 -7.91
C SER A 491 4.78 -0.27 -9.10
N SER A 492 4.17 0.18 -10.20
CA SER A 492 4.37 -0.35 -11.55
C SER A 492 5.08 0.69 -12.44
N GLY A 493 5.93 0.21 -13.34
CA GLY A 493 6.66 1.03 -14.29
C GLY A 493 6.89 0.32 -15.62
N ALA A 494 7.44 1.05 -16.59
CA ALA A 494 7.82 0.48 -17.88
C ALA A 494 8.86 1.36 -18.60
N ILE A 495 9.63 0.75 -19.51
CA ILE A 495 10.22 1.47 -20.63
C ILE A 495 9.11 1.67 -21.66
N ARG A 496 8.99 2.89 -22.16
CA ARG A 496 7.85 3.29 -22.98
C ARG A 496 8.07 3.01 -24.45
N ASN A 497 7.00 2.61 -25.13
CA ASN A 497 6.99 2.56 -26.57
C ASN A 497 6.92 3.99 -27.13
N HIS A 498 8.02 4.49 -27.66
CA HIS A 498 8.16 5.83 -28.23
C HIS A 498 8.08 5.82 -29.77
N ILE A 499 7.72 4.69 -30.37
CA ILE A 499 7.68 4.48 -31.83
C ILE A 499 6.22 4.40 -32.29
N PRO A 500 5.68 5.41 -33.00
CA PRO A 500 4.27 5.46 -33.41
C PRO A 500 3.83 4.23 -34.24
N GLU A 501 4.63 3.81 -35.21
CA GLU A 501 4.30 2.68 -36.07
C GLU A 501 4.19 1.36 -35.30
N LEU A 502 5.04 1.17 -34.31
CA LEU A 502 4.98 0.02 -33.42
C LEU A 502 3.75 0.07 -32.54
N MET A 503 3.38 1.26 -32.05
CA MET A 503 2.18 1.44 -31.24
C MET A 503 0.92 1.02 -32.01
N TYR A 504 0.74 1.47 -33.25
CA TYR A 504 -0.40 1.04 -34.08
C TYR A 504 -0.43 -0.49 -34.27
N LYS A 505 0.72 -1.11 -34.51
CA LYS A 505 0.81 -2.59 -34.66
C LYS A 505 0.35 -3.31 -33.41
N LEU A 506 0.84 -2.90 -32.23
CA LEU A 506 0.48 -3.53 -30.95
C LEU A 506 -0.99 -3.33 -30.61
N PHE A 507 -1.53 -2.12 -30.83
CA PHE A 507 -2.95 -1.86 -30.61
C PHE A 507 -3.85 -2.65 -31.57
N SER A 508 -3.41 -2.91 -32.80
CA SER A 508 -4.16 -3.76 -33.74
C SER A 508 -4.28 -5.21 -33.27
N VAL A 509 -3.26 -5.75 -32.58
CA VAL A 509 -3.32 -7.09 -31.95
C VAL A 509 -4.40 -7.14 -30.87
N ALA A 510 -4.58 -6.07 -30.10
CA ALA A 510 -5.64 -5.95 -29.10
C ALA A 510 -7.00 -5.55 -29.70
N GLY A 511 -7.14 -5.52 -31.05
CA GLY A 511 -8.39 -5.27 -31.75
C GLY A 511 -8.77 -3.80 -31.92
N TYR A 512 -7.84 -2.86 -31.71
CA TYR A 512 -8.07 -1.43 -31.98
C TYR A 512 -7.64 -1.09 -33.41
N ASP A 513 -8.51 -0.49 -34.19
CA ASP A 513 -8.15 0.07 -35.48
C ASP A 513 -7.40 1.42 -35.36
N LYS A 514 -6.72 1.81 -36.41
CA LYS A 514 -5.94 3.06 -36.45
C LYS A 514 -6.78 4.28 -36.06
N LYS A 515 -8.02 4.36 -36.54
CA LYS A 515 -8.93 5.48 -36.26
C LYS A 515 -9.24 5.60 -34.78
N THR A 516 -9.53 4.49 -34.11
CA THR A 516 -9.79 4.46 -32.68
C THR A 516 -8.56 4.88 -31.87
N VAL A 517 -7.36 4.45 -32.28
CA VAL A 517 -6.10 4.86 -31.65
C VAL A 517 -5.86 6.37 -31.82
N ASP A 518 -6.06 6.90 -33.03
CA ASP A 518 -5.94 8.32 -33.31
C ASP A 518 -6.95 9.17 -32.53
N GLU A 519 -8.20 8.72 -32.39
CA GLU A 519 -9.23 9.43 -31.63
C GLU A 519 -8.91 9.45 -30.11
N LYS A 520 -8.43 8.33 -29.55
CA LYS A 520 -8.18 8.22 -28.12
C LYS A 520 -6.83 8.80 -27.68
N PHE A 521 -5.80 8.71 -28.52
CA PHE A 521 -4.41 9.03 -28.19
C PHE A 521 -3.76 10.05 -29.11
N SER A 522 -4.55 10.85 -29.84
CA SER A 522 -4.06 11.80 -30.83
C SER A 522 -2.95 12.72 -30.33
N GLY A 523 -3.07 13.24 -29.11
CA GLY A 523 -2.07 14.13 -28.53
C GLY A 523 -0.72 13.46 -28.33
N MET A 524 -0.72 12.22 -27.80
CA MET A 524 0.50 11.47 -27.55
C MET A 524 1.12 10.96 -28.86
N ILE A 525 0.33 10.34 -29.74
CA ILE A 525 0.82 9.85 -31.06
C ILE A 525 1.42 11.00 -31.86
N ASN A 526 0.74 12.15 -31.88
CA ASN A 526 1.27 13.34 -32.54
C ASN A 526 2.61 13.76 -31.96
N ALA A 527 2.72 13.87 -30.64
CA ALA A 527 3.98 14.26 -29.99
C ALA A 527 5.12 13.28 -30.27
N LEU A 528 4.87 11.96 -30.20
CA LEU A 528 5.87 10.94 -30.49
C LEU A 528 6.39 11.01 -31.94
N SER A 529 5.58 11.54 -32.87
CA SER A 529 5.96 11.70 -34.27
C SER A 529 6.96 12.85 -34.51
N TYR A 530 7.23 13.68 -33.50
CA TYR A 530 8.19 14.81 -33.60
C TYR A 530 9.53 14.53 -32.92
N GLY A 531 9.92 13.27 -32.77
CA GLY A 531 11.24 12.90 -32.25
C GLY A 531 11.22 12.68 -30.74
N ALA A 532 10.52 11.65 -30.31
CA ALA A 532 10.51 11.24 -28.92
C ALA A 532 11.80 10.48 -28.56
N PRO A 533 12.46 10.78 -27.43
CA PRO A 533 13.59 9.99 -26.94
C PRO A 533 13.11 8.63 -26.42
N PRO A 534 13.96 7.59 -26.37
CA PRO A 534 13.74 6.44 -25.50
C PRO A 534 13.55 6.92 -24.06
N HIS A 535 12.50 6.48 -23.37
CA HIS A 535 12.23 6.92 -22.00
C HIS A 535 11.53 5.85 -21.19
N GLY A 536 11.59 5.98 -19.88
CA GLY A 536 10.99 5.07 -18.94
C GLY A 536 10.81 5.68 -17.56
N GLY A 537 9.96 5.07 -16.78
CA GLY A 537 9.67 5.56 -15.43
C GLY A 537 8.78 4.65 -14.63
N ILE A 538 8.39 5.13 -13.46
CA ILE A 538 7.64 4.38 -12.47
C ILE A 538 6.87 5.35 -11.58
N ALA A 539 5.88 4.85 -10.83
CA ALA A 539 5.04 5.71 -9.98
C ALA A 539 4.78 5.09 -8.58
N PRO A 540 5.77 5.07 -7.65
CA PRO A 540 5.58 4.54 -6.31
C PRO A 540 4.46 5.23 -5.53
N GLY A 541 3.54 4.42 -4.96
CA GLY A 541 2.46 4.89 -4.11
C GLY A 541 2.97 5.38 -2.76
N ILE A 542 2.88 6.69 -2.51
CA ILE A 542 3.34 7.31 -1.26
C ILE A 542 2.60 6.72 -0.06
N ASP A 543 1.30 6.55 -0.17
CA ASP A 543 0.47 6.05 0.90
C ASP A 543 0.88 4.62 1.33
N ARG A 544 1.21 3.74 0.37
CA ARG A 544 1.71 2.38 0.64
C ARG A 544 3.10 2.38 1.29
N ILE A 545 4.00 3.26 0.85
CA ILE A 545 5.32 3.43 1.46
C ILE A 545 5.17 3.83 2.93
N ILE A 546 4.33 4.81 3.22
CA ILE A 546 4.11 5.31 4.58
C ILE A 546 3.41 4.26 5.43
N MET A 547 2.44 3.52 4.88
CA MET A 547 1.76 2.42 5.55
C MET A 547 2.76 1.35 6.02
N LEU A 548 3.70 0.95 5.17
CA LEU A 548 4.76 -0.01 5.52
C LEU A 548 5.71 0.53 6.60
N LEU A 549 6.13 1.79 6.50
CA LEU A 549 7.02 2.44 7.48
C LEU A 549 6.34 2.59 8.84
N ALA A 550 5.06 2.95 8.87
CA ALA A 550 4.25 3.09 10.08
C ALA A 550 3.85 1.73 10.69
N GLY A 551 4.03 0.62 9.95
CA GLY A 551 3.58 -0.71 10.37
C GLY A 551 2.06 -0.85 10.41
N GLU A 552 1.33 -0.05 9.63
CA GLU A 552 -0.12 -0.08 9.56
C GLU A 552 -0.61 -1.12 8.55
N LYS A 553 -1.80 -1.66 8.82
CA LYS A 553 -2.47 -2.62 7.94
C LYS A 553 -3.46 -1.96 6.97
N ASN A 554 -3.77 -0.68 7.19
CA ASN A 554 -4.79 0.03 6.45
C ASN A 554 -4.28 1.42 6.05
N ILE A 555 -4.41 1.75 4.77
CA ILE A 555 -3.94 3.01 4.19
C ILE A 555 -4.65 4.24 4.80
N ARG A 556 -5.87 4.07 5.33
CA ARG A 556 -6.62 5.14 6.00
C ARG A 556 -5.98 5.60 7.30
N GLU A 557 -5.12 4.78 7.91
CA GLU A 557 -4.35 5.16 9.10
C GLU A 557 -3.21 6.16 8.80
N VAL A 558 -2.80 6.24 7.55
CA VAL A 558 -1.71 7.12 7.08
C VAL A 558 -2.18 8.22 6.13
N THR A 559 -3.49 8.36 5.94
CA THR A 559 -4.13 9.42 5.15
C THR A 559 -4.80 10.44 6.10
N MET A 560 -4.59 11.75 5.86
CA MET A 560 -5.10 12.81 6.75
C MET A 560 -6.63 12.76 6.87
N PHE A 561 -7.33 12.82 5.74
CA PHE A 561 -8.79 12.82 5.65
C PHE A 561 -9.24 11.78 4.61
N PRO A 562 -9.25 10.48 4.95
CA PRO A 562 -9.62 9.44 4.01
C PRO A 562 -11.14 9.32 3.88
N MET A 563 -11.60 8.85 2.72
CA MET A 563 -12.96 8.35 2.54
C MET A 563 -13.15 7.00 3.25
N ASN A 564 -14.40 6.65 3.56
CA ASN A 564 -14.78 5.32 4.02
C ASN A 564 -14.76 4.29 2.86
N GLN A 565 -15.12 3.04 3.16
CA GLN A 565 -15.18 1.96 2.17
C GLN A 565 -16.22 2.18 1.05
N ASN A 566 -17.20 3.04 1.29
CA ASN A 566 -18.25 3.38 0.32
C ASN A 566 -17.93 4.66 -0.48
N ALA A 567 -16.66 5.09 -0.49
CA ALA A 567 -16.21 6.32 -1.14
C ALA A 567 -16.94 7.59 -0.63
N GLN A 568 -17.18 7.67 0.69
CA GLN A 568 -17.84 8.80 1.34
C GLN A 568 -16.88 9.49 2.31
N ASP A 569 -16.81 10.81 2.25
CA ASP A 569 -16.23 11.64 3.30
C ASP A 569 -17.33 11.95 4.34
N LEU A 570 -17.28 11.26 5.47
CA LEU A 570 -18.28 11.37 6.54
C LEU A 570 -18.19 12.70 7.33
N MET A 571 -17.05 13.40 7.24
CA MET A 571 -16.82 14.66 7.92
C MET A 571 -17.36 15.85 7.11
N MET A 572 -17.12 15.83 5.79
CA MET A 572 -17.55 16.89 4.88
C MET A 572 -18.87 16.59 4.16
N ASN A 573 -19.44 15.40 4.41
CA ASN A 573 -20.66 14.91 3.75
C ASN A 573 -20.55 14.86 2.21
N ALA A 574 -19.41 14.37 1.71
CA ALA A 574 -19.22 14.16 0.28
C ALA A 574 -19.37 12.66 -0.07
N PRO A 575 -19.98 12.31 -1.21
CA PRO A 575 -20.64 13.18 -2.18
C PRO A 575 -21.96 13.77 -1.62
N SER A 576 -22.30 14.97 -2.07
CA SER A 576 -23.51 15.67 -1.68
C SER A 576 -24.49 15.83 -2.85
N GLU A 577 -25.75 16.12 -2.54
CA GLU A 577 -26.72 16.48 -3.57
C GLU A 577 -26.34 17.80 -4.25
N ILE A 578 -26.71 17.92 -5.51
CA ILE A 578 -26.48 19.12 -6.34
C ILE A 578 -27.80 19.87 -6.51
N GLU A 579 -27.76 21.20 -6.53
CA GLU A 579 -28.93 22.05 -6.73
C GLU A 579 -29.38 22.05 -8.20
N ASP A 580 -30.69 22.15 -8.44
CA ASP A 580 -31.29 22.17 -9.78
C ASP A 580 -30.75 23.31 -10.67
N GLU A 581 -30.38 24.45 -10.09
CA GLU A 581 -29.79 25.57 -10.81
C GLU A 581 -28.41 25.23 -11.36
N GLN A 582 -27.59 24.56 -10.56
CA GLN A 582 -26.27 24.11 -11.01
C GLN A 582 -26.39 23.06 -12.13
N LEU A 583 -27.37 22.14 -12.04
CA LEU A 583 -27.64 21.18 -13.10
C LEU A 583 -28.04 21.88 -14.41
N LYS A 584 -28.91 22.91 -14.33
CA LYS A 584 -29.30 23.70 -15.50
C LYS A 584 -28.12 24.45 -16.13
N GLU A 585 -27.26 25.07 -15.34
CA GLU A 585 -26.04 25.73 -15.82
C GLU A 585 -25.09 24.78 -16.55
N LEU A 586 -25.04 23.52 -16.11
CA LEU A 586 -24.24 22.47 -16.70
C LEU A 586 -24.93 21.75 -17.88
N ASN A 587 -26.18 22.09 -18.21
CA ASN A 587 -27.04 21.39 -19.16
C ASN A 587 -27.17 19.87 -18.85
N LEU A 588 -27.31 19.54 -17.58
CA LEU A 588 -27.46 18.16 -17.09
C LEU A 588 -28.86 17.94 -16.51
N SER A 589 -29.30 16.68 -16.53
CA SER A 589 -30.51 16.24 -15.83
C SER A 589 -30.28 14.88 -15.18
N LEU A 590 -30.79 14.73 -13.95
CA LEU A 590 -30.74 13.46 -13.24
C LEU A 590 -31.93 12.59 -13.66
N LYS A 591 -31.68 11.33 -14.03
CA LYS A 591 -32.77 10.35 -14.16
C LYS A 591 -33.30 10.03 -12.75
N LYS A 592 -34.59 10.25 -12.53
CA LYS A 592 -35.22 9.77 -11.29
C LYS A 592 -35.03 8.25 -11.17
N LYS A 593 -34.49 7.79 -10.06
CA LYS A 593 -34.51 6.34 -9.76
C LYS A 593 -35.98 5.91 -9.72
N LYS A 594 -36.32 4.91 -10.55
CA LYS A 594 -37.64 4.26 -10.47
C LYS A 594 -37.79 3.47 -9.19
#